data_5236f91181ac5d1d289db4def397326d
#
_entry.id   5236f91181ac5d1d289db4def397326d
#
_cell.length_a   1.000
_cell.length_b   1.000
_cell.length_c   1.000
_cell.angle_alpha   90.00
_cell.angle_beta   90.00
_cell.angle_gamma   90.00
#
_symmetry.space_group_name_H-M   'P 1'
#
loop_
_entity.id
_entity.type
_entity.pdbx_description
1 polymer ?
#
loop_
_entity_poly.entity_id
_entity_poly.type
_entity_poly.pdbx_seq_one_letter_code
_entity_poly.pdbx_strand_id
1 'polypeptide(L)'
;DEYTFKHSVDVATMAMIIGKQQCLPDKQIYELGVSGLLHDIGKTKVPASILNKPARLTDEEFAVMKQHSVFGYHMLQERNEFNNDICMAVLQHHEKINGNGYPLGFDAPRITPYARILAVADIYDALVTERPYKKAFSQKDAIELIMSMTEELDIKAMKSFLESIILYPVDSIVELSNGEKAKVVSNNNSYILRPTVVGITSGLSLIHISEPTRQAEIS
;
A
#
# COMPACT_ATOMS: atom_id res chain seq x y z
N ASP A 1 11.39 16.61 -4.52
CA ASP A 1 11.04 16.47 -5.92
C ASP A 1 9.57 16.08 -6.05
N GLU A 2 8.97 16.24 -7.23
CA GLU A 2 7.53 16.01 -7.47
C GLU A 2 7.11 14.57 -7.16
N TYR A 3 7.96 13.60 -7.44
CA TYR A 3 7.74 12.19 -7.12
C TYR A 3 7.59 11.94 -5.62
N THR A 4 8.53 12.44 -4.81
CA THR A 4 8.51 12.25 -3.35
C THR A 4 7.26 12.88 -2.73
N PHE A 5 6.88 14.06 -3.22
CA PHE A 5 5.67 14.73 -2.75
C PHE A 5 4.40 13.92 -3.07
N LYS A 6 4.26 13.48 -4.34
CA LYS A 6 3.13 12.65 -4.75
C LYS A 6 3.04 11.37 -3.95
N HIS A 7 4.14 10.64 -3.81
CA HIS A 7 4.23 9.43 -2.98
C HIS A 7 3.73 9.67 -1.54
N SER A 8 4.21 10.73 -0.89
CA SER A 8 3.76 11.06 0.48
C SER A 8 2.26 11.33 0.56
N VAL A 9 1.68 12.00 -0.45
CA VAL A 9 0.23 12.26 -0.51
C VAL A 9 -0.56 10.97 -0.74
N ASP A 10 -0.08 10.11 -1.64
CA ASP A 10 -0.75 8.85 -1.99
C ASP A 10 -0.71 7.88 -0.79
N VAL A 11 0.43 7.76 -0.11
CA VAL A 11 0.58 6.97 1.13
C VAL A 11 -0.32 7.52 2.25
N ALA A 12 -0.35 8.83 2.47
CA ALA A 12 -1.22 9.45 3.47
C ALA A 12 -2.70 9.17 3.18
N THR A 13 -3.12 9.35 1.93
CA THR A 13 -4.50 9.10 1.49
C THR A 13 -4.89 7.64 1.72
N MET A 14 -4.04 6.69 1.31
CA MET A 14 -4.28 5.27 1.50
C MET A 14 -4.32 4.89 2.99
N ALA A 15 -3.41 5.41 3.81
CA ALA A 15 -3.41 5.17 5.24
C ALA A 15 -4.71 5.66 5.91
N MET A 16 -5.21 6.85 5.53
CA MET A 16 -6.49 7.38 6.01
C MET A 16 -7.66 6.48 5.59
N ILE A 17 -7.68 5.99 4.35
CA ILE A 17 -8.71 5.08 3.84
C ILE A 17 -8.71 3.77 4.64
N ILE A 18 -7.53 3.17 4.88
CA ILE A 18 -7.39 1.96 5.70
C ILE A 18 -7.87 2.24 7.14
N GLY A 19 -7.48 3.38 7.72
CA GLY A 19 -7.94 3.80 9.04
C GLY A 19 -9.46 3.94 9.13
N LYS A 20 -10.08 4.53 8.11
CA LYS A 20 -11.55 4.65 8.02
C LYS A 20 -12.23 3.28 7.91
N GLN A 21 -11.67 2.36 7.12
CA GLN A 21 -12.16 0.98 7.01
C GLN A 21 -12.05 0.21 8.33
N GLN A 22 -11.06 0.55 9.17
CA GLN A 22 -10.94 0.02 10.54
C GLN A 22 -11.84 0.71 11.56
N CYS A 23 -12.69 1.66 11.14
CA CYS A 23 -13.56 2.46 11.99
C CYS A 23 -12.77 3.25 13.06
N LEU A 24 -11.58 3.73 12.74
CA LEU A 24 -10.83 4.58 13.65
C LEU A 24 -11.51 5.95 13.82
N PRO A 25 -11.41 6.58 14.99
CA PRO A 25 -11.92 7.94 15.22
C PRO A 25 -11.26 8.96 14.28
N ASP A 26 -11.97 10.03 13.93
CA ASP A 26 -11.50 11.07 13.00
C ASP A 26 -10.13 11.65 13.40
N LYS A 27 -9.87 11.83 14.70
CA LYS A 27 -8.57 12.26 15.20
C LYS A 27 -7.45 11.29 14.77
N GLN A 28 -7.67 10.00 14.91
CA GLN A 28 -6.66 9.00 14.52
C GLN A 28 -6.50 8.90 13.00
N ILE A 29 -7.57 9.10 12.24
CA ILE A 29 -7.50 9.19 10.77
C ILE A 29 -6.66 10.40 10.35
N TYR A 30 -6.86 11.56 10.99
CA TYR A 30 -6.03 12.74 10.76
C TYR A 30 -4.55 12.47 11.09
N GLU A 31 -4.27 11.86 12.24
CA GLU A 31 -2.92 11.51 12.67
C GLU A 31 -2.23 10.52 11.71
N LEU A 32 -2.98 9.55 11.17
CA LEU A 32 -2.50 8.66 10.10
C LEU A 32 -2.14 9.44 8.82
N GLY A 33 -2.98 10.40 8.42
CA GLY A 33 -2.70 11.27 7.28
C GLY A 33 -1.40 12.05 7.47
N VAL A 34 -1.22 12.67 8.65
CA VAL A 34 0.03 13.38 9.01
C VAL A 34 1.22 12.43 9.01
N SER A 35 1.07 11.22 9.58
CA SER A 35 2.14 10.22 9.59
C SER A 35 2.55 9.81 8.18
N GLY A 36 1.58 9.60 7.28
CA GLY A 36 1.83 9.26 5.88
C GLY A 36 2.52 10.38 5.10
N LEU A 37 2.12 11.65 5.34
CA LEU A 37 2.78 12.80 4.71
C LEU A 37 4.24 12.95 5.15
N LEU A 38 4.57 12.56 6.39
CA LEU A 38 5.87 12.80 7.00
C LEU A 38 6.74 11.54 7.12
N HIS A 39 6.25 10.35 6.73
CA HIS A 39 6.95 9.09 6.96
C HIS A 39 8.39 9.10 6.41
N ASP A 40 8.59 9.75 5.30
CA ASP A 40 9.85 9.83 4.56
C ASP A 40 10.65 11.14 4.80
N ILE A 41 10.19 12.03 5.71
CA ILE A 41 10.84 13.35 5.92
C ILE A 41 12.34 13.23 6.24
N GLY A 42 12.74 12.16 6.90
CA GLY A 42 14.14 11.91 7.25
C GLY A 42 15.05 11.64 6.04
N LYS A 43 14.51 11.35 4.85
CA LYS A 43 15.29 11.24 3.60
C LYS A 43 16.05 12.54 3.28
N THR A 44 15.57 13.68 3.80
CA THR A 44 16.26 14.98 3.69
C THR A 44 17.63 14.99 4.37
N LYS A 45 17.90 14.05 5.28
CA LYS A 45 19.19 13.89 5.98
C LYS A 45 20.10 12.83 5.35
N VAL A 46 19.58 12.05 4.39
CA VAL A 46 20.38 11.07 3.66
C VAL A 46 21.24 11.78 2.61
N PRO A 47 22.53 11.42 2.46
CA PRO A 47 23.40 12.02 1.44
C PRO A 47 22.79 11.92 0.03
N ALA A 48 22.81 13.01 -0.71
CA ALA A 48 22.22 13.07 -2.06
C ALA A 48 22.83 12.06 -3.04
N SER A 49 24.10 11.69 -2.85
CA SER A 49 24.79 10.66 -3.63
C SER A 49 24.18 9.26 -3.45
N ILE A 50 23.60 8.97 -2.28
CA ILE A 50 22.92 7.73 -1.98
C ILE A 50 21.44 7.82 -2.41
N LEU A 51 20.77 8.93 -2.02
CA LEU A 51 19.36 9.14 -2.30
C LEU A 51 19.04 9.13 -3.81
N ASN A 52 19.89 9.77 -4.62
CA ASN A 52 19.70 9.93 -6.06
C ASN A 52 20.53 8.94 -6.89
N LYS A 53 21.08 7.89 -6.30
CA LYS A 53 21.92 6.94 -7.03
C LYS A 53 21.11 6.23 -8.13
N PRO A 54 21.52 6.31 -9.41
CA PRO A 54 20.83 5.71 -10.53
C PRO A 54 21.12 4.21 -10.69
N ALA A 55 21.47 3.53 -9.59
CA ALA A 55 21.78 2.10 -9.54
C ALA A 55 21.35 1.51 -8.21
N ARG A 56 21.39 0.18 -8.10
CA ARG A 56 21.14 -0.50 -6.82
C ARG A 56 22.14 -0.02 -5.76
N LEU A 57 21.64 0.26 -4.57
CA LEU A 57 22.48 0.59 -3.41
C LEU A 57 23.30 -0.63 -2.99
N THR A 58 24.55 -0.41 -2.53
CA THR A 58 25.31 -1.44 -1.81
C THR A 58 24.69 -1.67 -0.43
N ASP A 59 25.13 -2.71 0.27
CA ASP A 59 24.61 -3.01 1.62
C ASP A 59 24.93 -1.88 2.60
N GLU A 60 26.11 -1.25 2.48
CA GLU A 60 26.52 -0.09 3.29
C GLU A 60 25.67 1.15 2.97
N GLU A 61 25.46 1.44 1.70
CA GLU A 61 24.59 2.54 1.27
C GLU A 61 23.14 2.32 1.71
N PHE A 62 22.66 1.08 1.62
CA PHE A 62 21.31 0.74 2.09
C PHE A 62 21.21 0.85 3.61
N ALA A 63 22.28 0.52 4.36
CA ALA A 63 22.31 0.75 5.81
C ALA A 63 22.18 2.24 6.15
N VAL A 64 22.79 3.14 5.37
CA VAL A 64 22.61 4.60 5.49
C VAL A 64 21.18 5.01 5.11
N MET A 65 20.66 4.49 4.00
CA MET A 65 19.29 4.78 3.58
C MET A 65 18.27 4.41 4.64
N LYS A 66 18.41 3.27 5.32
CA LYS A 66 17.52 2.84 6.41
C LYS A 66 17.44 3.81 7.59
N GLN A 67 18.44 4.68 7.76
CA GLN A 67 18.45 5.68 8.83
C GLN A 67 17.41 6.78 8.63
N HIS A 68 16.78 6.92 7.44
CA HIS A 68 15.79 7.97 7.23
C HIS A 68 14.62 7.88 8.22
N SER A 69 14.19 6.68 8.61
CA SER A 69 13.13 6.49 9.60
C SER A 69 13.52 7.02 10.98
N VAL A 70 14.78 6.80 11.39
CA VAL A 70 15.34 7.32 12.65
C VAL A 70 15.49 8.85 12.57
N PHE A 71 16.01 9.38 11.47
CA PHE A 71 16.14 10.83 11.26
C PHE A 71 14.78 11.51 11.27
N GLY A 72 13.77 10.94 10.58
CA GLY A 72 12.40 11.45 10.59
C GLY A 72 11.82 11.51 12.00
N TYR A 73 11.95 10.44 12.75
CA TYR A 73 11.52 10.37 14.15
C TYR A 73 12.11 11.51 15.00
N HIS A 74 13.45 11.70 14.97
CA HIS A 74 14.10 12.77 15.73
C HIS A 74 13.68 14.16 15.28
N MET A 75 13.56 14.38 13.95
CA MET A 75 13.09 15.67 13.42
C MET A 75 11.68 16.04 13.91
N LEU A 76 10.79 15.07 14.05
CA LEU A 76 9.43 15.31 14.55
C LEU A 76 9.42 15.51 16.06
N GLN A 77 10.21 14.74 16.81
CA GLN A 77 10.32 14.90 18.26
C GLN A 77 10.87 16.27 18.68
N GLU A 78 11.89 16.77 17.99
CA GLU A 78 12.49 18.08 18.29
C GLU A 78 11.49 19.24 18.15
N ARG A 79 10.47 19.10 17.31
CA ARG A 79 9.44 20.13 17.13
C ARG A 79 8.40 20.21 18.24
N ASN A 80 8.21 19.13 19.00
CA ASN A 80 7.17 19.01 20.04
C ASN A 80 5.73 19.32 19.59
N GLU A 81 5.46 19.32 18.28
CA GLU A 81 4.16 19.59 17.67
C GLU A 81 3.38 18.30 17.39
N PHE A 82 4.09 17.18 17.28
CA PHE A 82 3.54 15.89 16.92
C PHE A 82 3.46 14.96 18.14
N ASN A 83 2.35 14.24 18.25
CA ASN A 83 2.23 13.26 19.33
C ASN A 83 3.13 12.03 19.08
N ASN A 84 3.29 11.23 20.14
CA ASN A 84 4.17 10.06 20.08
C ASN A 84 3.73 9.02 19.02
N ASP A 85 2.43 8.87 18.77
CA ASP A 85 1.93 7.88 17.80
C ASP A 85 2.36 8.24 16.38
N ILE A 86 2.33 9.52 16.00
CA ILE A 86 2.85 10.01 14.72
C ILE A 86 4.37 9.77 14.63
N CYS A 87 5.13 10.16 15.64
CA CYS A 87 6.59 9.98 15.65
C CYS A 87 6.97 8.49 15.55
N MET A 88 6.29 7.63 16.30
CA MET A 88 6.54 6.19 16.26
C MET A 88 6.12 5.56 14.92
N ALA A 89 5.06 6.05 14.29
CA ALA A 89 4.67 5.61 12.96
C ALA A 89 5.76 5.90 11.93
N VAL A 90 6.36 7.10 11.96
CA VAL A 90 7.48 7.49 11.10
C VAL A 90 8.73 6.64 11.39
N LEU A 91 9.00 6.31 12.65
CA LEU A 91 10.13 5.44 13.01
C LEU A 91 9.96 4.01 12.48
N GLN A 92 8.74 3.48 12.57
CA GLN A 92 8.47 2.05 12.44
C GLN A 92 7.81 1.63 11.12
N HIS A 93 7.58 2.53 10.16
CA HIS A 93 6.82 2.20 8.92
C HIS A 93 7.50 1.14 8.03
N HIS A 94 8.77 0.84 8.26
CA HIS A 94 9.49 -0.24 7.59
C HIS A 94 9.71 -1.47 8.49
N GLU A 95 9.12 -1.50 9.68
CA GLU A 95 9.11 -2.72 10.48
C GLU A 95 8.20 -3.77 9.85
N LYS A 96 8.53 -5.05 10.09
CA LYS A 96 7.78 -6.21 9.63
C LYS A 96 7.35 -7.03 10.83
N ILE A 97 6.12 -7.55 10.81
CA ILE A 97 5.56 -8.28 11.97
C ILE A 97 6.37 -9.52 12.37
N ASN A 98 7.20 -10.05 11.47
CA ASN A 98 8.12 -11.17 11.71
C ASN A 98 9.50 -10.75 12.26
N GLY A 99 9.72 -9.45 12.56
CA GLY A 99 10.97 -8.93 13.08
C GLY A 99 12.11 -8.73 12.06
N ASN A 100 11.85 -8.96 10.77
CA ASN A 100 12.86 -8.79 9.71
C ASN A 100 12.87 -7.39 9.10
N GLY A 101 12.12 -6.45 9.69
CA GLY A 101 12.08 -5.05 9.29
C GLY A 101 13.22 -4.21 9.84
N TYR A 102 13.10 -2.90 9.75
CA TYR A 102 14.03 -1.92 10.29
C TYR A 102 13.29 -0.66 10.76
N PRO A 103 13.91 0.20 11.60
CA PRO A 103 15.30 0.19 12.07
C PRO A 103 15.55 -0.68 13.31
N LEU A 104 14.49 -1.11 14.02
CA LEU A 104 14.59 -1.75 15.33
C LEU A 104 14.48 -3.28 15.28
N GLY A 105 13.98 -3.84 14.18
CA GLY A 105 13.70 -5.27 14.03
C GLY A 105 12.62 -5.75 15.01
N PHE A 106 11.57 -4.96 15.19
CA PHE A 106 10.47 -5.26 16.11
C PHE A 106 9.50 -6.26 15.49
N ASP A 107 9.06 -7.20 16.30
CA ASP A 107 7.96 -8.11 16.02
C ASP A 107 6.58 -7.46 16.26
N ALA A 108 5.51 -8.13 15.84
CA ALA A 108 4.17 -7.59 15.86
C ALA A 108 3.76 -6.86 17.16
N PRO A 109 3.97 -7.38 18.40
CA PRO A 109 3.52 -6.68 19.60
C PRO A 109 4.14 -5.30 19.83
N ARG A 110 5.34 -5.07 19.27
CA ARG A 110 6.11 -3.83 19.47
C ARG A 110 5.91 -2.77 18.38
N ILE A 111 5.28 -3.15 17.26
CA ILE A 111 4.99 -2.22 16.16
C ILE A 111 3.66 -1.51 16.43
N THR A 112 3.67 -0.19 16.39
CA THR A 112 2.47 0.62 16.65
C THR A 112 1.40 0.41 15.55
N PRO A 113 0.10 0.58 15.88
CA PRO A 113 -0.97 0.37 14.91
C PRO A 113 -0.84 1.26 13.66
N TYR A 114 -0.42 2.51 13.80
CA TYR A 114 -0.23 3.42 12.66
C TYR A 114 0.90 2.95 11.75
N ALA A 115 2.02 2.50 12.31
CA ALA A 115 3.12 1.97 11.53
C ALA A 115 2.72 0.74 10.69
N ARG A 116 1.89 -0.16 11.24
CA ARG A 116 1.36 -1.32 10.51
C ARG A 116 0.49 -0.92 9.33
N ILE A 117 -0.32 0.14 9.48
CA ILE A 117 -1.15 0.69 8.41
C ILE A 117 -0.27 1.35 7.35
N LEU A 118 0.70 2.16 7.77
CA LEU A 118 1.64 2.82 6.86
C LEU A 118 2.46 1.83 6.04
N ALA A 119 2.92 0.73 6.65
CA ALA A 119 3.68 -0.29 5.94
C ALA A 119 2.91 -0.86 4.74
N VAL A 120 1.61 -1.12 4.87
CA VAL A 120 0.75 -1.59 3.76
C VAL A 120 0.58 -0.49 2.71
N ALA A 121 0.29 0.75 3.13
CA ALA A 121 0.06 1.87 2.23
C ALA A 121 1.33 2.22 1.42
N ASP A 122 2.49 2.28 2.08
CA ASP A 122 3.78 2.58 1.45
C ASP A 122 4.18 1.51 0.43
N ILE A 123 4.07 0.22 0.80
CA ILE A 123 4.38 -0.88 -0.12
C ILE A 123 3.46 -0.83 -1.34
N TYR A 124 2.16 -0.62 -1.15
CA TYR A 124 1.23 -0.54 -2.27
C TYR A 124 1.59 0.60 -3.23
N ASP A 125 1.77 1.82 -2.72
CA ASP A 125 2.14 2.95 -3.57
C ASP A 125 3.50 2.71 -4.27
N ALA A 126 4.48 2.15 -3.56
CA ALA A 126 5.77 1.82 -4.14
C ALA A 126 5.70 0.75 -5.25
N LEU A 127 4.66 -0.07 -5.29
CA LEU A 127 4.43 -1.07 -6.33
C LEU A 127 3.72 -0.46 -7.55
N VAL A 128 2.68 0.35 -7.36
CA VAL A 128 1.83 0.86 -8.43
C VAL A 128 2.30 2.16 -9.05
N THR A 129 3.24 2.86 -8.41
CA THR A 129 3.80 4.11 -8.91
C THR A 129 5.02 3.86 -9.78
N GLU A 130 5.02 4.44 -10.98
CA GLU A 130 6.14 4.36 -11.92
C GLU A 130 7.34 5.13 -11.38
N ARG A 131 8.52 4.51 -11.45
CA ARG A 131 9.80 5.12 -11.03
C ARG A 131 10.77 5.15 -12.19
N PRO A 132 11.74 6.07 -12.23
CA PRO A 132 12.69 6.19 -13.36
C PRO A 132 13.40 4.89 -13.74
N TYR A 133 13.53 3.95 -12.79
CA TYR A 133 14.26 2.69 -12.96
C TYR A 133 13.41 1.44 -12.74
N LYS A 134 12.08 1.58 -12.53
CA LYS A 134 11.17 0.45 -12.27
C LYS A 134 9.80 0.72 -12.87
N LYS A 135 9.38 -0.14 -13.80
CA LYS A 135 8.00 -0.14 -14.31
C LYS A 135 7.02 -0.44 -13.16
N ALA A 136 5.92 0.27 -13.12
CA ALA A 136 4.84 0.02 -12.17
C ALA A 136 4.24 -1.38 -12.39
N PHE A 137 3.87 -2.02 -11.29
CA PHE A 137 3.01 -3.20 -11.35
C PHE A 137 1.58 -2.79 -11.74
N SER A 138 0.83 -3.70 -12.35
CA SER A 138 -0.61 -3.52 -12.44
C SER A 138 -1.21 -3.51 -11.02
N GLN A 139 -2.38 -2.88 -10.84
CA GLN A 139 -3.06 -2.91 -9.54
C GLN A 139 -3.32 -4.35 -9.08
N LYS A 140 -3.69 -5.25 -9.99
CA LYS A 140 -3.89 -6.67 -9.73
C LYS A 140 -2.61 -7.31 -9.17
N ASP A 141 -1.50 -7.19 -9.88
CA ASP A 141 -0.22 -7.81 -9.48
C ASP A 141 0.26 -7.26 -8.13
N ALA A 142 0.10 -5.96 -7.89
CA ALA A 142 0.44 -5.33 -6.61
C ALA A 142 -0.40 -5.90 -5.46
N ILE A 143 -1.70 -6.09 -5.67
CA ILE A 143 -2.61 -6.69 -4.68
C ILE A 143 -2.23 -8.15 -4.42
N GLU A 144 -2.00 -8.95 -5.45
CA GLU A 144 -1.57 -10.35 -5.32
C GLU A 144 -0.26 -10.46 -4.53
N LEU A 145 0.70 -9.56 -4.81
CA LEU A 145 1.95 -9.51 -4.08
C LEU A 145 1.73 -9.16 -2.60
N ILE A 146 0.94 -8.14 -2.29
CA ILE A 146 0.61 -7.78 -0.89
C ILE A 146 -0.09 -8.95 -0.20
N MET A 147 -1.04 -9.63 -0.86
CA MET A 147 -1.71 -10.81 -0.31
C MET A 147 -0.74 -11.96 0.02
N SER A 148 0.39 -12.06 -0.66
CA SER A 148 1.43 -13.05 -0.36
C SER A 148 2.30 -12.71 0.86
N MET A 149 2.28 -11.44 1.33
CA MET A 149 3.15 -10.93 2.40
C MET A 149 2.56 -11.12 3.82
N THR A 150 1.81 -12.19 4.05
CA THR A 150 1.10 -12.45 5.32
C THR A 150 2.01 -12.66 6.52
N GLU A 151 3.28 -13.04 6.30
CA GLU A 151 4.28 -13.17 7.35
C GLU A 151 4.99 -11.84 7.69
N GLU A 152 4.86 -10.83 6.83
CA GLU A 152 5.57 -9.56 6.94
C GLU A 152 4.66 -8.41 7.36
N LEU A 153 3.41 -8.43 6.89
CA LEU A 153 2.43 -7.36 7.06
C LEU A 153 1.32 -7.74 8.03
N ASP A 154 0.79 -6.76 8.73
CA ASP A 154 -0.34 -6.94 9.65
C ASP A 154 -1.61 -7.35 8.90
N ILE A 155 -2.16 -8.51 9.26
CA ILE A 155 -3.35 -9.10 8.61
C ILE A 155 -4.56 -8.18 8.69
N LYS A 156 -4.75 -7.44 9.81
CA LYS A 156 -5.88 -6.52 9.95
C LYS A 156 -5.73 -5.33 9.02
N ALA A 157 -4.51 -4.77 8.90
CA ALA A 157 -4.23 -3.67 7.98
C ALA A 157 -4.38 -4.13 6.52
N MET A 158 -3.86 -5.29 6.15
CA MET A 158 -4.02 -5.89 4.82
C MET A 158 -5.49 -6.09 4.47
N LYS A 159 -6.28 -6.69 5.36
CA LYS A 159 -7.71 -6.92 5.14
C LYS A 159 -8.44 -5.60 4.90
N SER A 160 -8.21 -4.60 5.75
CA SER A 160 -8.84 -3.28 5.61
C SER A 160 -8.44 -2.57 4.33
N PHE A 161 -7.18 -2.71 3.90
CA PHE A 161 -6.70 -2.23 2.61
C PHE A 161 -7.46 -2.90 1.45
N LEU A 162 -7.53 -4.24 1.44
CA LEU A 162 -8.22 -5.01 0.40
C LEU A 162 -9.70 -4.65 0.31
N GLU A 163 -10.39 -4.50 1.44
CA GLU A 163 -11.80 -4.12 1.50
C GLU A 163 -12.05 -2.67 1.03
N SER A 164 -11.04 -1.82 1.05
CA SER A 164 -11.14 -0.41 0.64
C SER A 164 -10.85 -0.18 -0.84
N ILE A 165 -10.31 -1.16 -1.55
CA ILE A 165 -9.97 -1.05 -2.97
C ILE A 165 -11.11 -1.57 -3.84
N ILE A 166 -11.47 -0.76 -4.84
CA ILE A 166 -12.35 -1.18 -5.94
C ILE A 166 -11.45 -1.46 -7.15
N LEU A 167 -11.03 -2.71 -7.30
CA LEU A 167 -10.17 -3.12 -8.41
C LEU A 167 -10.94 -3.11 -9.75
N TYR A 168 -12.18 -3.55 -9.71
CA TYR A 168 -13.05 -3.62 -10.88
C TYR A 168 -14.33 -2.80 -10.65
N PRO A 169 -14.37 -1.54 -11.10
CA PRO A 169 -15.59 -0.74 -10.97
C PRO A 169 -16.80 -1.39 -11.64
N VAL A 170 -17.95 -1.31 -10.98
CA VAL A 170 -19.22 -1.74 -11.60
C VAL A 170 -19.41 -0.97 -12.91
N ASP A 171 -19.96 -1.63 -13.93
CA ASP A 171 -20.11 -1.16 -15.30
C ASP A 171 -18.82 -1.09 -16.15
N SER A 172 -17.64 -1.35 -15.59
CA SER A 172 -16.41 -1.45 -16.38
C SER A 172 -16.41 -2.69 -17.28
N ILE A 173 -15.70 -2.60 -18.39
CA ILE A 173 -15.47 -3.72 -19.30
C ILE A 173 -14.10 -4.32 -18.99
N VAL A 174 -14.06 -5.62 -18.79
CA VAL A 174 -12.85 -6.39 -18.47
C VAL A 174 -12.66 -7.49 -19.53
N GLU A 175 -11.41 -7.88 -19.77
CA GLU A 175 -11.07 -9.04 -20.58
C GLU A 175 -10.82 -10.23 -19.66
N LEU A 176 -11.46 -11.34 -19.96
CA LEU A 176 -11.30 -12.59 -19.23
C LEU A 176 -10.09 -13.38 -19.73
N SER A 177 -9.59 -14.32 -18.94
CA SER A 177 -8.44 -15.18 -19.31
C SER A 177 -8.64 -15.99 -20.60
N ASN A 178 -9.88 -16.18 -21.01
CA ASN A 178 -10.22 -16.83 -22.30
C ASN A 178 -10.30 -15.84 -23.48
N GLY A 179 -9.98 -14.54 -23.28
CA GLY A 179 -10.05 -13.47 -24.27
C GLY A 179 -11.44 -12.89 -24.52
N GLU A 180 -12.47 -13.35 -23.81
CA GLU A 180 -13.82 -12.78 -23.92
C GLU A 180 -13.91 -11.47 -23.15
N LYS A 181 -14.74 -10.54 -23.65
CA LYS A 181 -15.07 -9.29 -22.94
C LYS A 181 -16.29 -9.48 -22.08
N ALA A 182 -16.23 -8.95 -20.87
CA ALA A 182 -17.32 -9.01 -19.92
C ALA A 182 -17.50 -7.68 -19.22
N LYS A 183 -18.73 -7.40 -18.77
CA LYS A 183 -19.10 -6.22 -17.98
C LYS A 183 -19.17 -6.60 -16.50
N VAL A 184 -18.53 -5.83 -15.64
CA VAL A 184 -18.61 -6.01 -14.19
C VAL A 184 -20.01 -5.57 -13.71
N VAL A 185 -20.71 -6.47 -13.00
CA VAL A 185 -22.06 -6.19 -12.46
C VAL A 185 -22.06 -6.02 -10.95
N SER A 186 -21.12 -6.64 -10.24
CA SER A 186 -20.93 -6.42 -8.81
C SER A 186 -19.53 -6.85 -8.37
N ASN A 187 -19.05 -6.25 -7.29
CA ASN A 187 -17.82 -6.66 -6.62
C ASN A 187 -18.10 -7.74 -5.58
N ASN A 188 -17.11 -8.59 -5.35
CA ASN A 188 -17.16 -9.62 -4.32
C ASN A 188 -16.20 -9.22 -3.19
N ASN A 189 -16.74 -8.78 -2.07
CA ASN A 189 -15.92 -8.32 -0.93
C ASN A 189 -15.09 -9.45 -0.27
N SER A 190 -15.49 -10.71 -0.45
CA SER A 190 -14.72 -11.86 0.04
C SER A 190 -13.61 -12.29 -0.92
N TYR A 191 -13.74 -11.96 -2.20
CA TYR A 191 -12.80 -12.30 -3.27
C TYR A 191 -12.64 -11.12 -4.23
N ILE A 192 -11.88 -10.11 -3.82
CA ILE A 192 -11.74 -8.84 -4.56
C ILE A 192 -11.19 -9.00 -5.99
N LEU A 193 -10.44 -10.08 -6.24
CA LEU A 193 -9.92 -10.43 -7.56
C LEU A 193 -10.94 -11.19 -8.43
N ARG A 194 -12.15 -11.46 -7.92
CA ARG A 194 -13.20 -12.23 -8.60
C ARG A 194 -14.53 -11.49 -8.57
N PRO A 195 -14.68 -10.42 -9.39
CA PRO A 195 -15.96 -9.74 -9.51
C PRO A 195 -16.99 -10.65 -10.20
N THR A 196 -18.26 -10.37 -9.99
CA THR A 196 -19.32 -10.96 -10.80
C THR A 196 -19.40 -10.21 -12.12
N VAL A 197 -19.33 -10.94 -13.22
CA VAL A 197 -19.32 -10.36 -14.56
C VAL A 197 -20.39 -10.99 -15.46
N VAL A 198 -20.82 -10.24 -16.49
CA VAL A 198 -21.70 -10.71 -17.55
C VAL A 198 -20.97 -10.61 -18.87
N GLY A 199 -20.88 -11.72 -19.61
CA GLY A 199 -20.24 -11.77 -20.91
C GLY A 199 -20.90 -10.82 -21.91
N ILE A 200 -20.09 -10.11 -22.71
CA ILE A 200 -20.54 -9.27 -23.83
C ILE A 200 -20.29 -10.08 -25.09
N THR A 201 -21.32 -10.79 -25.58
CA THR A 201 -21.26 -11.40 -26.90
C THR A 201 -21.59 -10.37 -27.97
N SER A 202 -20.92 -10.41 -29.09
CA SER A 202 -21.18 -9.58 -30.27
C SER A 202 -22.52 -9.99 -30.91
N GLY A 203 -23.66 -9.57 -30.30
CA GLY A 203 -25.01 -9.85 -30.76
C GLY A 203 -25.94 -10.19 -29.60
N LEU A 204 -26.46 -9.14 -28.93
CA LEU A 204 -27.71 -9.12 -28.14
C LEU A 204 -28.06 -10.38 -27.30
N SER A 205 -27.15 -10.93 -26.54
CA SER A 205 -27.52 -11.92 -25.51
C SER A 205 -26.66 -11.71 -24.26
N LEU A 206 -27.29 -11.17 -23.22
CA LEU A 206 -26.71 -11.14 -21.87
C LEU A 206 -26.76 -12.58 -21.33
N ILE A 207 -25.66 -13.28 -21.31
CA ILE A 207 -25.57 -14.57 -20.63
C ILE A 207 -25.20 -14.30 -19.18
N HIS A 208 -26.12 -14.55 -18.28
CA HIS A 208 -25.91 -14.58 -16.85
C HIS A 208 -24.93 -15.73 -16.52
N ILE A 209 -23.67 -15.44 -16.27
CA ILE A 209 -22.74 -16.39 -15.70
C ILE A 209 -22.82 -16.23 -14.19
N SER A 210 -23.87 -16.78 -13.58
CA SER A 210 -23.99 -16.98 -12.14
C SER A 210 -23.56 -18.41 -11.81
N GLU A 211 -22.26 -18.71 -11.91
CA GLU A 211 -21.71 -19.93 -11.31
C GLU A 211 -20.39 -19.61 -10.59
N PRO A 212 -20.23 -20.12 -9.33
CA PRO A 212 -19.00 -19.91 -8.57
C PRO A 212 -17.81 -20.75 -9.03
N THR A 213 -17.87 -21.40 -10.18
CA THR A 213 -16.91 -22.42 -10.63
C THR A 213 -16.08 -22.08 -11.85
N ARG A 214 -16.24 -20.92 -12.49
CA ARG A 214 -15.26 -20.46 -13.51
C ARG A 214 -14.50 -19.27 -12.98
N GLN A 215 -13.23 -19.52 -12.66
CA GLN A 215 -12.22 -18.54 -12.35
C GLN A 215 -12.09 -17.61 -13.58
N ALA A 216 -12.65 -16.39 -13.47
CA ALA A 216 -12.28 -15.32 -14.37
C ALA A 216 -10.90 -14.83 -13.92
N GLU A 217 -9.84 -15.38 -14.50
CA GLU A 217 -8.54 -14.74 -14.47
C GLU A 217 -8.61 -13.60 -15.47
N ILE A 218 -8.56 -12.37 -14.96
CA ILE A 218 -8.49 -11.17 -15.79
C ILE A 218 -7.01 -10.93 -16.06
N SER A 219 -6.64 -10.96 -17.34
CA SER A 219 -5.28 -10.72 -17.82
C SER A 219 -4.84 -9.28 -17.64
#